data_4e23f280c0b0e94f7d1ebc651141f789
#
_entry.id   4e23f280c0b0e94f7d1ebc651141f789
#
_cell.length_a   1.000
_cell.length_b   1.000
_cell.length_c   1.000
_cell.angle_alpha   90.00
_cell.angle_beta   90.00
_cell.angle_gamma   90.00
#
_symmetry.space_group_name_H-M   'P 1'
#
loop_
_entity.id
_entity.type
_entity.pdbx_description
1 polymer ?
#
loop_
_entity_poly.entity_id
_entity_poly.type
_entity_poly.pdbx_seq_one_letter_code
_entity_poly.pdbx_strand_id
1 'polypeptide(L)'
;MKRVLLATAAILLLSSPALAQTPAPEAPKTDKADKPKWDVRNPPGYTLDLKLDVREGSWMALDVSPDGKEVVFDLMGDLYVMPITGGEARNIASGISWDMQPKYSPDGKQIAFTSDRGGGDNIWVMNRDGSDPKAVSSETFRLLSQPTWTPDGQFIIGRKHFTSGRSLGAGEMWMYHRAGAGGAGVQLTERRTQQKDSGEPAVSPDGRYLYYSDDVTPGGVFEYSKDPNTEIYAIQRLDRETGETRKFLGGPGGAIRPTPSPDGKSLAFIRRVRYQSVLYVMDIASGAETKIYDHLDRDMQETWAIHGVYPAMSWTPDGKSIVFWAGGKIQRVDVASKAVADIPFHVADTRKAREAVRFPVNVAPDTFDVKMIRWAKTSPDGSKVVFEALGNLWIRDLPTGAPRRLTKQTNHFELYPSWSRDGKSIVYTTWNDDELGSIRVIPAAGGEGRKVNTNPGRFVEPVFSPDGKTIVYRTSTDGILLSSLW
;
A
#
# COMPACT_ATOMS: atom_id res chain seq x y z
N MET A 1 -57.73 -44.97 -13.56
CA MET A 1 -58.08 -45.87 -12.43
C MET A 1 -56.77 -46.32 -11.75
N LYS A 2 -56.50 -45.84 -10.53
CA LYS A 2 -55.84 -46.56 -9.42
C LYS A 2 -55.78 -45.57 -8.26
N ARG A 3 -56.52 -45.91 -7.24
CA ARG A 3 -56.66 -45.21 -5.96
C ARG A 3 -55.37 -45.37 -5.16
N VAL A 4 -54.90 -44.29 -4.53
CA VAL A 4 -53.86 -44.34 -3.48
C VAL A 4 -54.56 -44.04 -2.15
N LEU A 5 -54.45 -44.96 -1.22
CA LEU A 5 -54.95 -44.88 0.16
C LEU A 5 -54.03 -43.91 0.96
N LEU A 6 -54.67 -42.95 1.65
CA LEU A 6 -54.07 -42.22 2.77
C LEU A 6 -54.23 -43.01 4.05
N ALA A 7 -53.13 -43.32 4.72
CA ALA A 7 -53.11 -43.83 6.07
C ALA A 7 -52.86 -42.68 7.04
N THR A 8 -53.87 -42.37 7.87
CA THR A 8 -53.80 -41.40 8.96
C THR A 8 -53.29 -42.09 10.21
N ALA A 9 -52.12 -41.71 10.71
CA ALA A 9 -51.59 -42.14 12.00
C ALA A 9 -51.99 -41.10 13.05
N ALA A 10 -52.87 -41.57 14.03
CA ALA A 10 -53.21 -40.75 15.17
C ALA A 10 -52.12 -40.89 16.26
N ILE A 11 -51.52 -39.77 16.63
CA ILE A 11 -50.58 -39.67 17.75
C ILE A 11 -51.39 -39.31 19.01
N LEU A 12 -51.43 -40.24 19.98
CA LEU A 12 -51.95 -40.00 21.33
C LEU A 12 -50.94 -39.16 22.12
N LEU A 13 -51.31 -37.93 22.45
CA LEU A 13 -50.58 -37.07 23.38
C LEU A 13 -50.95 -37.47 24.81
N LEU A 14 -50.05 -38.14 25.54
CA LEU A 14 -50.10 -38.33 26.98
C LEU A 14 -49.68 -37.02 27.66
N SER A 15 -50.62 -36.33 28.29
CA SER A 15 -50.41 -35.18 29.16
C SER A 15 -49.83 -35.61 30.50
N SER A 16 -48.54 -35.30 30.75
CA SER A 16 -47.92 -35.36 32.07
C SER A 16 -48.22 -34.06 32.84
N PRO A 17 -48.54 -34.17 34.17
CA PRO A 17 -48.82 -32.98 34.97
C PRO A 17 -47.51 -32.12 35.12
N ALA A 18 -47.58 -30.86 34.78
CA ALA A 18 -46.51 -29.88 35.02
C ALA A 18 -46.37 -29.69 36.54
N LEU A 19 -45.23 -30.12 37.09
CA LEU A 19 -44.78 -29.68 38.41
C LEU A 19 -44.44 -28.18 38.32
N ALA A 20 -45.15 -27.37 39.09
CA ALA A 20 -44.87 -25.95 39.25
C ALA A 20 -43.44 -25.78 39.82
N GLN A 21 -42.52 -25.31 38.99
CA GLN A 21 -41.21 -24.88 39.45
C GLN A 21 -41.35 -23.52 40.13
N THR A 22 -40.96 -23.44 41.38
CA THR A 22 -40.78 -22.21 42.11
C THR A 22 -39.73 -21.37 41.38
N PRO A 23 -39.98 -20.08 41.08
CA PRO A 23 -38.97 -19.27 40.44
C PRO A 23 -37.73 -19.14 41.35
N ALA A 24 -36.55 -19.42 40.76
CA ALA A 24 -35.28 -19.21 41.43
C ALA A 24 -35.16 -17.73 41.82
N PRO A 25 -34.57 -17.42 42.99
CA PRO A 25 -34.36 -16.01 43.39
C PRO A 25 -33.54 -15.30 42.34
N GLU A 26 -34.04 -14.16 41.87
CA GLU A 26 -33.35 -13.25 40.93
C GLU A 26 -32.01 -12.89 41.56
N ALA A 27 -30.93 -13.22 40.87
CA ALA A 27 -29.59 -12.80 41.29
C ALA A 27 -29.54 -11.26 41.42
N PRO A 28 -28.89 -10.71 42.44
CA PRO A 28 -28.84 -9.27 42.64
C PRO A 28 -28.26 -8.64 41.36
N LYS A 29 -28.97 -7.68 40.79
CA LYS A 29 -28.49 -6.82 39.72
C LYS A 29 -27.25 -6.10 40.26
N THR A 30 -26.07 -6.61 39.97
CA THR A 30 -24.86 -5.85 40.16
C THR A 30 -24.97 -4.63 39.25
N ASP A 31 -25.05 -3.46 39.85
CA ASP A 31 -24.86 -2.20 39.13
C ASP A 31 -23.59 -2.38 38.28
N LYS A 32 -23.77 -2.40 36.96
CA LYS A 32 -22.64 -2.34 36.03
C LYS A 32 -22.01 -0.96 36.27
N ALA A 33 -20.96 -0.92 37.11
CA ALA A 33 -20.12 0.25 37.19
C ALA A 33 -19.80 0.63 35.74
N ASP A 34 -20.13 1.85 35.34
CA ASP A 34 -19.84 2.38 34.03
C ASP A 34 -18.35 2.14 33.76
N LYS A 35 -18.06 1.23 32.84
CA LYS A 35 -16.68 1.01 32.41
C LYS A 35 -16.18 2.37 31.93
N PRO A 36 -15.00 2.83 32.38
CA PRO A 36 -14.46 4.08 31.92
C PRO A 36 -14.50 4.10 30.40
N LYS A 37 -15.08 5.16 29.85
CA LYS A 37 -15.20 5.32 28.40
C LYS A 37 -13.80 5.29 27.80
N TRP A 38 -13.58 4.45 26.79
CA TRP A 38 -12.33 4.42 26.06
C TRP A 38 -11.99 5.82 25.51
N ASP A 39 -10.79 6.29 25.78
CA ASP A 39 -10.25 7.55 25.21
C ASP A 39 -8.96 7.23 24.47
N VAL A 40 -8.96 7.41 23.14
CA VAL A 40 -7.80 7.14 22.28
C VAL A 40 -6.58 7.99 22.66
N ARG A 41 -6.79 9.19 23.23
CA ARG A 41 -5.70 10.06 23.72
C ARG A 41 -5.09 9.56 25.02
N ASN A 42 -5.81 8.74 25.76
CA ASN A 42 -5.35 8.17 27.02
C ASN A 42 -5.87 6.72 27.18
N PRO A 43 -5.49 5.80 26.28
CA PRO A 43 -5.91 4.41 26.37
C PRO A 43 -5.33 3.76 27.62
N PRO A 44 -5.98 2.73 28.20
CA PRO A 44 -5.47 2.04 29.37
C PRO A 44 -4.14 1.28 29.04
N GLY A 45 -3.30 1.08 30.04
CA GLY A 45 -2.03 0.37 29.94
C GLY A 45 -0.80 1.21 30.28
N TYR A 46 0.36 0.57 30.29
CA TYR A 46 1.63 1.25 30.57
C TYR A 46 2.05 2.12 29.39
N THR A 47 2.59 3.29 29.70
CA THR A 47 3.13 4.23 28.70
C THR A 47 4.65 4.12 28.68
N LEU A 48 5.21 4.07 27.50
CA LEU A 48 6.64 4.11 27.24
C LEU A 48 6.99 5.45 26.59
N ASP A 49 8.15 5.99 26.94
CA ASP A 49 8.75 7.13 26.26
C ASP A 49 9.68 6.59 25.16
N LEU A 50 9.22 6.69 23.92
CA LEU A 50 10.00 6.29 22.74
C LEU A 50 10.83 7.49 22.28
N LYS A 51 12.13 7.44 22.52
CA LYS A 51 13.07 8.47 22.04
C LYS A 51 13.31 8.28 20.55
N LEU A 52 13.09 9.34 19.79
CA LEU A 52 13.37 9.43 18.37
C LEU A 52 14.61 10.30 18.16
N ASP A 53 15.52 9.84 17.34
CA ASP A 53 16.67 10.57 16.80
C ASP A 53 16.88 10.05 15.38
N VAL A 54 16.08 10.54 14.42
CA VAL A 54 15.97 9.95 13.08
C VAL A 54 16.08 11.00 11.99
N ARG A 55 16.62 10.57 10.85
CA ARG A 55 16.80 11.34 9.62
C ARG A 55 16.19 10.65 8.40
N GLU A 56 15.46 9.57 8.66
CA GLU A 56 14.75 8.78 7.65
C GLU A 56 13.38 8.40 8.21
N GLY A 57 12.41 8.20 7.33
CA GLY A 57 11.06 7.80 7.70
C GLY A 57 10.38 6.99 6.59
N SER A 58 9.41 6.18 6.97
CA SER A 58 8.69 5.31 6.05
C SER A 58 7.31 5.86 5.76
N TRP A 59 6.96 5.92 4.48
CA TRP A 59 5.59 6.22 4.01
C TRP A 59 5.07 7.57 4.48
N MET A 60 5.88 8.61 4.36
CA MET A 60 5.59 9.96 4.87
C MET A 60 4.78 10.77 3.86
N ALA A 61 3.55 11.14 4.21
CA ALA A 61 2.79 12.13 3.48
C ALA A 61 3.26 13.55 3.85
N LEU A 62 3.30 14.44 2.87
CA LEU A 62 3.79 15.80 3.08
C LEU A 62 3.00 16.85 2.30
N ASP A 63 3.18 18.10 2.70
CA ASP A 63 2.72 19.26 1.94
C ASP A 63 3.68 20.45 2.09
N VAL A 64 3.74 21.28 1.06
CA VAL A 64 4.54 22.53 1.05
C VAL A 64 3.62 23.69 1.41
N SER A 65 4.09 24.57 2.31
CA SER A 65 3.32 25.74 2.68
C SER A 65 3.09 26.69 1.48
N PRO A 66 1.95 27.39 1.39
CA PRO A 66 1.64 28.30 0.27
C PRO A 66 2.64 29.42 0.07
N ASP A 67 3.39 29.79 1.12
CA ASP A 67 4.48 30.76 1.03
C ASP A 67 5.82 30.14 0.60
N GLY A 68 5.86 28.82 0.38
CA GLY A 68 7.05 28.09 -0.07
C GLY A 68 8.18 27.96 0.94
N LYS A 69 7.92 28.26 2.22
CA LYS A 69 8.99 28.32 3.23
C LYS A 69 9.15 27.07 4.08
N GLU A 70 8.08 26.29 4.22
CA GLU A 70 8.04 25.13 5.11
C GLU A 70 7.47 23.90 4.41
N VAL A 71 7.87 22.74 4.92
CA VAL A 71 7.26 21.43 4.64
C VAL A 71 6.63 20.90 5.92
N VAL A 72 5.35 20.52 5.86
CA VAL A 72 4.70 19.72 6.89
C VAL A 72 4.69 18.26 6.45
N PHE A 73 4.96 17.34 7.38
CA PHE A 73 4.96 15.90 7.08
C PHE A 73 4.55 15.08 8.29
N ASP A 74 4.08 13.86 8.03
CA ASP A 74 3.82 12.89 9.08
C ASP A 74 5.02 11.94 9.28
N LEU A 75 5.26 11.58 10.52
CA LEU A 75 6.25 10.58 10.88
C LEU A 75 5.78 9.82 12.13
N MET A 76 5.61 8.50 11.99
CA MET A 76 5.19 7.61 13.08
C MET A 76 3.91 8.07 13.81
N GLY A 77 2.98 8.71 13.08
CA GLY A 77 1.70 9.17 13.63
C GLY A 77 1.75 10.48 14.40
N ASP A 78 2.83 11.25 14.27
CA ASP A 78 2.95 12.64 14.71
C ASP A 78 3.18 13.54 13.50
N LEU A 79 2.85 14.85 13.63
CA LEU A 79 3.06 15.82 12.57
C LEU A 79 4.23 16.75 12.90
N TYR A 80 5.06 16.97 11.90
CA TYR A 80 6.26 17.81 12.01
C TYR A 80 6.29 18.87 10.92
N VAL A 81 6.92 20.00 11.24
CA VAL A 81 7.18 21.11 10.30
C VAL A 81 8.67 21.44 10.33
N MET A 82 9.23 21.67 9.15
CA MET A 82 10.61 22.14 8.98
C MET A 82 10.72 23.17 7.86
N PRO A 83 11.80 23.97 7.78
CA PRO A 83 12.08 24.78 6.61
C PRO A 83 12.16 23.95 5.32
N ILE A 84 11.76 24.52 4.18
CA ILE A 84 11.85 23.87 2.85
C ILE A 84 13.30 23.55 2.46
N THR A 85 14.28 24.16 3.11
CA THR A 85 15.72 23.88 2.94
C THR A 85 16.21 22.70 3.77
N GLY A 86 15.33 22.12 4.59
CA GLY A 86 15.67 21.06 5.55
C GLY A 86 16.19 21.60 6.89
N GLY A 87 16.51 20.67 7.80
CA GLY A 87 17.02 20.95 9.13
C GLY A 87 16.22 20.28 10.24
N GLU A 88 16.25 20.89 11.44
CA GLU A 88 15.50 20.40 12.60
C GLU A 88 14.01 20.52 12.38
N ALA A 89 13.30 19.41 12.54
CA ALA A 89 11.85 19.36 12.43
C ALA A 89 11.19 19.55 13.81
N ARG A 90 10.24 20.46 13.86
CA ARG A 90 9.45 20.76 15.06
C ARG A 90 8.16 19.99 15.06
N ASN A 91 7.87 19.27 16.13
CA ASN A 91 6.59 18.61 16.35
C ASN A 91 5.47 19.65 16.51
N ILE A 92 4.34 19.45 15.82
CA ILE A 92 3.15 20.32 15.89
C ILE A 92 1.87 19.57 16.28
N ALA A 93 1.89 18.24 16.25
CA ALA A 93 0.81 17.40 16.76
C ALA A 93 1.39 16.07 17.23
N SER A 94 1.25 15.79 18.52
CA SER A 94 1.79 14.61 19.17
C SER A 94 0.78 13.97 20.11
N GLY A 95 1.12 12.79 20.61
CA GLY A 95 0.33 12.06 21.59
C GLY A 95 0.24 10.58 21.30
N ILE A 96 -0.81 9.95 21.80
CA ILE A 96 -1.08 8.52 21.55
C ILE A 96 -1.86 8.33 20.24
N SER A 97 -2.66 9.33 19.85
CA SER A 97 -3.40 9.32 18.58
C SER A 97 -2.46 9.23 17.38
N TRP A 98 -2.98 8.70 16.29
CA TRP A 98 -2.26 8.61 15.02
C TRP A 98 -2.68 9.76 14.11
N ASP A 99 -1.79 10.73 13.96
CA ASP A 99 -1.96 11.92 13.13
C ASP A 99 -1.20 11.74 11.81
N MET A 100 -1.86 11.97 10.66
CA MET A 100 -1.26 11.72 9.35
C MET A 100 -1.87 12.58 8.25
N GLN A 101 -1.22 12.59 7.08
CA GLN A 101 -1.70 13.22 5.85
C GLN A 101 -2.00 14.72 6.01
N PRO A 102 -1.03 15.51 6.49
CA PRO A 102 -1.22 16.94 6.68
C PRO A 102 -1.37 17.68 5.36
N LYS A 103 -2.19 18.75 5.36
CA LYS A 103 -2.42 19.60 4.19
C LYS A 103 -2.63 21.04 4.64
N TYR A 104 -1.80 21.98 4.17
CA TYR A 104 -1.98 23.40 4.44
C TYR A 104 -3.27 23.92 3.81
N SER A 105 -3.94 24.83 4.53
CA SER A 105 -5.01 25.65 3.93
C SER A 105 -4.45 26.59 2.86
N PRO A 106 -5.25 27.01 1.87
CA PRO A 106 -4.77 27.89 0.80
C PRO A 106 -4.17 29.22 1.30
N ASP A 107 -4.65 29.75 2.44
CA ASP A 107 -4.11 30.95 3.08
C ASP A 107 -2.91 30.68 3.99
N GLY A 108 -2.49 29.41 4.12
CA GLY A 108 -1.36 28.97 4.93
C GLY A 108 -1.52 29.12 6.46
N LYS A 109 -2.72 29.43 6.96
CA LYS A 109 -2.95 29.67 8.40
C LYS A 109 -3.31 28.41 9.16
N GLN A 110 -3.83 27.40 8.49
CA GLN A 110 -4.31 26.17 9.10
C GLN A 110 -3.72 24.94 8.38
N ILE A 111 -3.78 23.81 9.07
CA ILE A 111 -3.40 22.49 8.56
C ILE A 111 -4.58 21.55 8.80
N ALA A 112 -5.09 20.93 7.72
CA ALA A 112 -6.00 19.80 7.80
C ALA A 112 -5.21 18.51 7.89
N PHE A 113 -5.68 17.53 8.66
CA PHE A 113 -5.01 16.23 8.80
C PHE A 113 -6.01 15.15 9.18
N THR A 114 -5.62 13.91 8.98
CA THR A 114 -6.34 12.72 9.44
C THR A 114 -5.90 12.38 10.86
N SER A 115 -6.83 12.08 11.76
CA SER A 115 -6.52 11.68 13.13
C SER A 115 -7.60 10.80 13.73
N ASP A 116 -7.20 9.80 14.51
CA ASP A 116 -8.08 8.94 15.29
C ASP A 116 -8.35 9.47 16.72
N ARG A 117 -7.87 10.67 17.06
CA ARG A 117 -8.00 11.27 18.40
C ARG A 117 -9.43 11.42 18.92
N GLY A 118 -10.41 11.32 18.03
CA GLY A 118 -11.84 11.29 18.35
C GLY A 118 -12.44 9.89 18.53
N GLY A 119 -11.64 8.83 18.41
CA GLY A 119 -12.08 7.42 18.52
C GLY A 119 -12.17 6.68 17.20
N GLY A 120 -11.93 7.33 16.08
CA GLY A 120 -11.83 6.77 14.74
C GLY A 120 -11.29 7.83 13.80
N ASP A 121 -10.76 7.41 12.64
CA ASP A 121 -10.17 8.34 11.67
C ASP A 121 -11.20 9.37 11.20
N ASN A 122 -10.86 10.61 11.44
CA ASN A 122 -11.63 11.80 11.07
C ASN A 122 -10.71 12.89 10.55
N ILE A 123 -11.29 13.88 9.85
CA ILE A 123 -10.57 15.07 9.44
C ILE A 123 -10.60 16.09 10.60
N TRP A 124 -9.41 16.56 10.91
CA TRP A 124 -9.16 17.61 11.90
C TRP A 124 -8.49 18.81 11.23
N VAL A 125 -8.66 19.97 11.82
CA VAL A 125 -7.98 21.20 11.43
C VAL A 125 -7.37 21.83 12.68
N MET A 126 -6.13 22.32 12.56
CA MET A 126 -5.42 23.06 13.58
C MET A 126 -4.79 24.32 12.99
N ASN A 127 -4.37 25.26 13.83
CA ASN A 127 -3.55 26.38 13.39
C ASN A 127 -2.18 25.89 12.87
N ARG A 128 -1.51 26.68 12.02
CA ARG A 128 -0.18 26.33 11.44
C ARG A 128 0.87 25.99 12.50
N ASP A 129 0.77 26.54 13.69
CA ASP A 129 1.68 26.29 14.81
C ASP A 129 1.37 25.00 15.59
N GLY A 130 0.27 24.32 15.28
CA GLY A 130 -0.22 23.13 15.95
C GLY A 130 -1.28 23.40 17.03
N SER A 131 -1.58 24.65 17.31
CA SER A 131 -2.57 25.02 18.34
C SER A 131 -4.02 24.81 17.86
N ASP A 132 -4.94 24.71 18.80
CA ASP A 132 -6.41 24.68 18.62
C ASP A 132 -6.92 23.60 17.65
N PRO A 133 -6.55 22.31 17.81
CA PRO A 133 -7.05 21.26 16.94
C PRO A 133 -8.56 21.04 17.13
N LYS A 134 -9.31 21.08 16.03
CA LYS A 134 -10.78 20.91 15.99
C LYS A 134 -11.18 19.84 15.00
N ALA A 135 -12.14 19.00 15.36
CA ALA A 135 -12.73 18.04 14.47
C ALA A 135 -13.60 18.75 13.41
N VAL A 136 -13.34 18.48 12.14
CA VAL A 136 -14.17 18.90 11.01
C VAL A 136 -15.29 17.89 10.77
N SER A 137 -15.01 16.62 11.00
CA SER A 137 -15.97 15.52 10.88
C SER A 137 -16.07 14.73 12.19
N SER A 138 -17.14 13.96 12.34
CA SER A 138 -17.42 13.15 13.53
C SER A 138 -17.93 11.75 13.17
N GLU A 139 -17.28 11.12 12.22
CA GLU A 139 -17.62 9.76 11.80
C GLU A 139 -17.28 8.76 12.91
N THR A 140 -18.23 7.89 13.26
CA THR A 140 -18.08 6.89 14.33
C THR A 140 -17.94 5.47 13.80
N PHE A 141 -18.35 5.24 12.55
CA PHE A 141 -18.36 3.92 11.93
C PHE A 141 -17.57 3.88 10.62
N ARG A 142 -17.48 5.00 9.92
CA ARG A 142 -16.76 5.13 8.65
C ARG A 142 -15.42 5.83 8.90
N LEU A 143 -14.36 5.32 8.29
CA LEU A 143 -13.08 6.00 8.30
C LEU A 143 -13.12 7.18 7.33
N LEU A 144 -12.60 8.33 7.73
CA LEU A 144 -12.46 9.50 6.87
C LEU A 144 -11.01 9.97 6.88
N SER A 145 -10.38 10.04 5.72
CA SER A 145 -8.95 10.29 5.56
C SER A 145 -8.65 11.13 4.31
N GLN A 146 -7.37 11.42 4.08
CA GLN A 146 -6.85 12.06 2.86
C GLN A 146 -7.48 13.44 2.61
N PRO A 147 -7.34 14.40 3.54
CA PRO A 147 -7.94 15.72 3.37
C PRO A 147 -7.29 16.49 2.23
N THR A 148 -8.11 17.22 1.47
CA THR A 148 -7.69 18.27 0.55
C THR A 148 -8.61 19.48 0.67
N TRP A 149 -8.06 20.69 0.59
CA TRP A 149 -8.84 21.91 0.70
C TRP A 149 -9.46 22.30 -0.64
N THR A 150 -10.64 22.93 -0.61
CA THR A 150 -11.09 23.75 -1.73
C THR A 150 -10.27 25.04 -1.80
N PRO A 151 -10.02 25.62 -2.99
CA PRO A 151 -9.16 26.80 -3.14
C PRO A 151 -9.65 28.04 -2.39
N ASP A 152 -10.95 28.14 -2.14
CA ASP A 152 -11.55 29.20 -1.31
C ASP A 152 -11.31 29.00 0.20
N GLY A 153 -10.73 27.87 0.60
CA GLY A 153 -10.48 27.50 1.98
C GLY A 153 -11.71 27.29 2.85
N GLN A 154 -12.91 27.19 2.27
CA GLN A 154 -14.15 27.03 3.05
C GLN A 154 -14.48 25.56 3.32
N PHE A 155 -14.05 24.67 2.44
CA PHE A 155 -14.38 23.25 2.56
C PHE A 155 -13.14 22.36 2.49
N ILE A 156 -13.29 21.16 3.05
CA ILE A 156 -12.30 20.10 2.97
C ILE A 156 -12.98 18.87 2.37
N ILE A 157 -12.37 18.30 1.35
CA ILE A 157 -12.80 17.05 0.73
C ILE A 157 -11.91 15.94 1.27
N GLY A 158 -12.51 14.83 1.67
CA GLY A 158 -11.81 13.65 2.14
C GLY A 158 -12.39 12.38 1.57
N ARG A 159 -11.63 11.29 1.68
CA ARG A 159 -12.07 9.95 1.35
C ARG A 159 -12.83 9.34 2.53
N LYS A 160 -14.10 9.03 2.33
CA LYS A 160 -14.92 8.30 3.31
C LYS A 160 -14.98 6.83 2.95
N HIS A 161 -14.54 5.97 3.86
CA HIS A 161 -14.50 4.53 3.65
C HIS A 161 -15.79 3.85 4.05
N PHE A 162 -16.29 2.98 3.20
CA PHE A 162 -17.49 2.16 3.44
C PHE A 162 -17.10 0.69 3.47
N THR A 163 -17.17 0.08 4.64
CA THR A 163 -16.87 -1.35 4.83
C THR A 163 -17.94 -2.21 4.18
N SER A 164 -17.54 -3.21 3.41
CA SER A 164 -18.42 -4.25 2.89
C SER A 164 -18.63 -5.36 3.92
N GLY A 165 -19.56 -6.27 3.64
CA GLY A 165 -19.81 -7.45 4.46
C GLY A 165 -18.62 -8.41 4.62
N ARG A 166 -17.54 -8.23 3.83
CA ARG A 166 -16.31 -9.02 3.90
C ARG A 166 -15.11 -8.24 4.43
N SER A 167 -15.32 -7.21 5.20
CA SER A 167 -14.31 -6.29 5.75
C SER A 167 -13.56 -5.43 4.73
N LEU A 168 -13.52 -5.80 3.47
CA LEU A 168 -13.09 -4.92 2.39
C LEU A 168 -14.14 -3.83 2.17
N GLY A 169 -13.75 -2.73 1.60
CA GLY A 169 -14.66 -1.62 1.35
C GLY A 169 -14.22 -0.77 0.18
N ALA A 170 -14.91 0.32 0.00
CA ALA A 170 -14.65 1.28 -1.06
C ALA A 170 -14.69 2.70 -0.52
N GLY A 171 -13.93 3.59 -1.15
CA GLY A 171 -13.92 5.01 -0.83
C GLY A 171 -14.90 5.79 -1.66
N GLU A 172 -15.40 6.86 -1.07
CA GLU A 172 -16.15 7.91 -1.73
C GLU A 172 -15.58 9.27 -1.34
N MET A 173 -15.63 10.25 -2.22
CA MET A 173 -15.22 11.61 -1.92
C MET A 173 -16.38 12.35 -1.28
N TRP A 174 -16.14 12.90 -0.08
CA TRP A 174 -17.11 13.66 0.70
C TRP A 174 -16.56 15.03 1.09
N MET A 175 -17.39 16.05 1.08
CA MET A 175 -17.02 17.43 1.37
C MET A 175 -17.63 17.89 2.69
N TYR A 176 -16.82 18.56 3.51
CA TYR A 176 -17.18 19.07 4.84
C TYR A 176 -16.81 20.55 4.95
N HIS A 177 -17.65 21.33 5.59
CA HIS A 177 -17.32 22.72 5.90
C HIS A 177 -16.23 22.77 6.99
N ARG A 178 -15.20 23.58 6.80
CA ARG A 178 -14.02 23.66 7.70
C ARG A 178 -14.34 23.99 9.17
N ALA A 179 -15.45 24.69 9.43
CA ALA A 179 -15.86 25.02 10.78
C ALA A 179 -16.43 23.83 11.57
N GLY A 180 -16.56 22.66 10.94
CA GLY A 180 -17.01 21.46 11.64
C GLY A 180 -18.43 21.57 12.20
N ALA A 181 -19.34 22.27 11.54
CA ALA A 181 -20.69 22.59 12.04
C ALA A 181 -21.62 21.37 12.21
N GLY A 182 -21.06 20.18 12.49
CA GLY A 182 -21.82 18.98 12.89
C GLY A 182 -22.62 18.34 11.76
N GLY A 183 -22.40 18.72 10.50
CA GLY A 183 -23.07 18.13 9.34
C GLY A 183 -22.49 16.77 8.95
N ALA A 184 -23.33 15.93 8.35
CA ALA A 184 -22.94 14.60 7.84
C ALA A 184 -22.01 14.66 6.60
N GLY A 185 -21.59 15.85 6.17
CA GLY A 185 -20.88 16.10 4.92
C GLY A 185 -21.79 16.00 3.69
N VAL A 186 -21.23 16.33 2.53
CA VAL A 186 -21.88 16.24 1.23
C VAL A 186 -21.14 15.21 0.39
N GLN A 187 -21.86 14.21 -0.11
CA GLN A 187 -21.32 13.21 -1.02
C GLN A 187 -21.04 13.83 -2.38
N LEU A 188 -19.82 13.65 -2.89
CA LEU A 188 -19.43 14.13 -4.22
C LEU A 188 -19.33 13.01 -5.25
N THR A 189 -18.96 11.79 -4.81
CA THR A 189 -18.84 10.63 -5.70
C THR A 189 -19.54 9.43 -5.10
N GLU A 190 -20.01 8.53 -5.96
CA GLU A 190 -20.52 7.22 -5.57
C GLU A 190 -19.45 6.16 -5.86
N ARG A 191 -19.27 5.21 -4.95
CA ARG A 191 -18.41 4.05 -5.20
C ARG A 191 -18.98 3.17 -6.31
N ARG A 192 -18.15 2.73 -7.21
CA ARG A 192 -18.56 1.84 -8.32
C ARG A 192 -19.10 0.50 -7.85
N THR A 193 -18.50 -0.04 -6.80
CA THR A 193 -18.90 -1.33 -6.19
C THR A 193 -18.62 -1.28 -4.68
N GLN A 194 -18.89 -2.37 -3.99
CA GLN A 194 -18.62 -2.50 -2.56
C GLN A 194 -17.14 -2.78 -2.22
N GLN A 195 -16.27 -3.02 -3.22
CA GLN A 195 -14.89 -3.46 -3.00
C GLN A 195 -13.86 -2.80 -3.94
N LYS A 196 -14.28 -1.96 -4.88
CA LYS A 196 -13.38 -1.19 -5.75
C LYS A 196 -13.13 0.16 -5.11
N ASP A 197 -11.90 0.41 -4.74
CA ASP A 197 -11.54 1.57 -3.94
C ASP A 197 -11.32 2.82 -4.79
N SER A 198 -11.69 3.97 -4.21
CA SER A 198 -11.38 5.30 -4.73
C SER A 198 -10.79 6.14 -3.61
N GLY A 199 -9.84 7.01 -3.93
CA GLY A 199 -9.17 7.84 -2.94
C GLY A 199 -8.27 8.90 -3.54
N GLU A 200 -7.42 9.50 -2.71
CA GLU A 200 -6.41 10.47 -3.10
C GLU A 200 -7.01 11.71 -3.79
N PRO A 201 -8.01 12.37 -3.18
CA PRO A 201 -8.65 13.53 -3.78
C PRO A 201 -7.69 14.71 -3.93
N ALA A 202 -7.80 15.43 -5.05
CA ALA A 202 -7.10 16.69 -5.29
C ALA A 202 -8.00 17.65 -6.08
N VAL A 203 -8.13 18.89 -5.62
CA VAL A 203 -8.97 19.91 -6.26
C VAL A 203 -8.10 20.76 -7.20
N SER A 204 -8.60 21.08 -8.38
CA SER A 204 -7.93 22.02 -9.29
C SER A 204 -7.85 23.42 -8.68
N PRO A 205 -6.83 24.23 -9.01
CA PRO A 205 -6.65 25.56 -8.43
C PRO A 205 -7.82 26.53 -8.66
N ASP A 206 -8.59 26.35 -9.75
CA ASP A 206 -9.82 27.10 -10.02
C ASP A 206 -11.04 26.60 -9.25
N GLY A 207 -10.90 25.47 -8.52
CA GLY A 207 -11.97 24.85 -7.75
C GLY A 207 -12.99 24.05 -8.55
N ARG A 208 -12.90 24.05 -9.87
CA ARG A 208 -13.89 23.41 -10.74
C ARG A 208 -13.80 21.89 -10.73
N TYR A 209 -12.59 21.33 -10.77
CA TYR A 209 -12.40 19.89 -10.92
C TYR A 209 -11.93 19.24 -9.62
N LEU A 210 -12.50 18.07 -9.34
CA LEU A 210 -11.97 17.12 -8.35
C LEU A 210 -11.38 15.94 -9.10
N TYR A 211 -10.08 15.73 -8.90
CA TYR A 211 -9.35 14.54 -9.37
C TYR A 211 -9.25 13.52 -8.24
N TYR A 212 -9.33 12.24 -8.56
CA TYR A 212 -9.14 11.16 -7.59
C TYR A 212 -8.70 9.87 -8.27
N SER A 213 -7.98 9.01 -7.55
CA SER A 213 -7.58 7.68 -8.00
C SER A 213 -8.74 6.70 -7.81
N ASP A 214 -9.00 5.84 -8.79
CA ASP A 214 -10.12 4.89 -8.79
C ASP A 214 -9.66 3.52 -9.31
N ASP A 215 -9.93 2.42 -8.57
CA ASP A 215 -9.67 1.05 -9.01
C ASP A 215 -10.61 0.69 -10.18
N VAL A 216 -10.05 0.64 -11.37
CA VAL A 216 -10.76 0.37 -12.63
C VAL A 216 -10.63 -1.06 -13.12
N THR A 217 -10.03 -1.96 -12.33
CA THR A 217 -9.94 -3.38 -12.70
C THR A 217 -11.33 -3.95 -12.98
N PRO A 218 -11.45 -4.92 -13.92
CA PRO A 218 -12.73 -5.53 -14.25
C PRO A 218 -13.44 -6.18 -13.07
N GLY A 219 -14.75 -6.36 -13.19
CA GLY A 219 -15.56 -7.02 -12.17
C GLY A 219 -15.93 -6.13 -10.98
N GLY A 220 -16.66 -6.70 -10.02
CA GLY A 220 -17.24 -6.01 -8.87
C GLY A 220 -16.54 -6.25 -7.53
N VAL A 221 -15.58 -7.18 -7.49
CA VAL A 221 -14.87 -7.59 -6.27
C VAL A 221 -13.40 -7.18 -6.33
N PHE A 222 -12.79 -7.05 -5.15
CA PHE A 222 -11.35 -6.81 -5.07
C PHE A 222 -10.58 -8.01 -5.60
N GLU A 223 -9.61 -7.75 -6.46
CA GLU A 223 -8.76 -8.77 -7.07
C GLU A 223 -7.40 -8.78 -6.39
N TYR A 224 -7.00 -9.94 -5.86
CA TYR A 224 -5.75 -10.09 -5.11
C TYR A 224 -4.51 -10.33 -5.99
N SER A 225 -4.71 -10.78 -7.23
CA SER A 225 -3.62 -11.14 -8.16
C SER A 225 -3.62 -10.20 -9.35
N LYS A 226 -3.54 -8.90 -9.07
CA LYS A 226 -3.53 -7.87 -10.11
C LYS A 226 -2.21 -7.90 -10.89
N ASP A 227 -2.30 -7.75 -12.21
CA ASP A 227 -1.13 -7.57 -13.07
C ASP A 227 -0.70 -6.09 -13.04
N PRO A 228 0.48 -5.77 -12.51
CA PRO A 228 0.96 -4.38 -12.42
C PRO A 228 1.24 -3.72 -13.78
N ASN A 229 1.29 -4.49 -14.87
CA ASN A 229 1.49 -3.95 -16.21
C ASN A 229 0.19 -3.53 -16.90
N THR A 230 -0.95 -3.91 -16.33
CA THR A 230 -2.27 -3.47 -16.79
C THR A 230 -2.70 -2.18 -16.12
N GLU A 231 -3.92 -1.74 -16.40
CA GLU A 231 -4.52 -0.59 -15.74
C GLU A 231 -5.24 -1.06 -14.46
N ILE A 232 -4.60 -0.90 -13.29
CA ILE A 232 -5.25 -1.18 -12.01
C ILE A 232 -6.04 0.05 -11.55
N TYR A 233 -5.40 1.20 -11.52
CA TYR A 233 -6.01 2.48 -11.16
C TYR A 233 -6.01 3.45 -12.33
N ALA A 234 -7.03 4.29 -12.37
CA ALA A 234 -7.09 5.46 -13.25
C ALA A 234 -7.42 6.72 -12.43
N ILE A 235 -6.99 7.87 -12.90
CA ILE A 235 -7.43 9.14 -12.35
C ILE A 235 -8.76 9.50 -12.99
N GLN A 236 -9.78 9.65 -12.16
CA GLN A 236 -11.08 10.20 -12.53
C GLN A 236 -11.07 11.72 -12.34
N ARG A 237 -11.90 12.42 -13.09
CA ARG A 237 -12.15 13.85 -12.94
C ARG A 237 -13.64 14.13 -12.85
N LEU A 238 -14.09 14.62 -11.70
CA LEU A 238 -15.42 15.14 -11.49
C LEU A 238 -15.42 16.64 -11.80
N ASP A 239 -16.28 17.07 -12.72
CA ASP A 239 -16.63 18.48 -12.90
C ASP A 239 -17.67 18.87 -11.83
N ARG A 240 -17.27 19.72 -10.88
CA ARG A 240 -18.12 20.10 -9.75
C ARG A 240 -19.25 21.05 -10.10
N GLU A 241 -19.21 21.68 -11.29
CA GLU A 241 -20.30 22.52 -11.81
C GLU A 241 -21.40 21.69 -12.44
N THR A 242 -21.02 20.65 -13.20
CA THR A 242 -21.99 19.83 -13.94
C THR A 242 -22.35 18.53 -13.23
N GLY A 243 -21.53 18.08 -12.29
CA GLY A 243 -21.64 16.76 -11.64
C GLY A 243 -21.14 15.59 -12.51
N GLU A 244 -20.62 15.86 -13.71
CA GLU A 244 -20.15 14.82 -14.62
C GLU A 244 -18.79 14.27 -14.16
N THR A 245 -18.69 12.95 -14.08
CA THR A 245 -17.42 12.25 -13.81
C THR A 245 -16.95 11.52 -15.05
N ARG A 246 -15.67 11.66 -15.40
CA ARG A 246 -15.05 10.92 -16.51
C ARG A 246 -13.64 10.46 -16.15
N LYS A 247 -13.23 9.35 -16.75
CA LYS A 247 -11.83 8.92 -16.74
C LYS A 247 -10.98 10.02 -17.41
N PHE A 248 -9.99 10.51 -16.67
CA PHE A 248 -9.14 11.61 -17.13
C PHE A 248 -7.77 11.11 -17.58
N LEU A 249 -7.17 10.21 -16.80
CA LEU A 249 -5.83 9.68 -17.07
C LEU A 249 -5.74 8.21 -16.62
N GLY A 250 -5.07 7.39 -17.41
CA GLY A 250 -4.90 5.96 -17.12
C GLY A 250 -4.02 5.27 -18.16
N GLY A 251 -4.29 3.99 -18.44
CA GLY A 251 -3.54 3.16 -19.38
C GLY A 251 -2.60 2.18 -18.68
N PRO A 252 -1.71 1.50 -19.44
CA PRO A 252 -0.79 0.51 -18.87
C PRO A 252 0.04 1.07 -17.71
N GLY A 253 0.10 0.33 -16.60
CA GLY A 253 0.75 0.77 -15.36
C GLY A 253 -0.10 1.69 -14.48
N GLY A 254 -1.34 1.99 -14.90
CA GLY A 254 -2.28 2.81 -14.16
C GLY A 254 -1.91 4.29 -14.05
N ALA A 255 -2.65 5.02 -13.24
CA ALA A 255 -2.35 6.39 -12.82
C ALA A 255 -2.96 6.63 -11.44
N ILE A 256 -2.15 7.09 -10.49
CA ILE A 256 -2.53 7.36 -9.11
C ILE A 256 -1.95 8.68 -8.61
N ARG A 257 -2.42 9.13 -7.46
CA ARG A 257 -1.93 10.31 -6.74
C ARG A 257 -1.97 11.59 -7.58
N PRO A 258 -3.14 11.98 -8.10
CA PRO A 258 -3.26 13.23 -8.86
C PRO A 258 -2.84 14.42 -8.01
N THR A 259 -1.93 15.24 -8.54
CA THR A 259 -1.43 16.44 -7.84
C THR A 259 -1.35 17.58 -8.87
N PRO A 260 -2.40 18.41 -9.00
CA PRO A 260 -2.41 19.53 -9.94
C PRO A 260 -1.37 20.59 -9.58
N SER A 261 -0.75 21.18 -10.61
CA SER A 261 0.18 22.31 -10.43
C SER A 261 -0.56 23.57 -9.95
N PRO A 262 0.12 24.50 -9.27
CA PRO A 262 -0.51 25.72 -8.75
C PRO A 262 -1.17 26.59 -9.83
N ASP A 263 -0.69 26.56 -11.07
CA ASP A 263 -1.27 27.27 -12.21
C ASP A 263 -2.37 26.49 -12.94
N GLY A 264 -2.64 25.25 -12.52
CA GLY A 264 -3.68 24.38 -13.10
C GLY A 264 -3.36 23.86 -14.50
N LYS A 265 -2.15 24.06 -15.04
CA LYS A 265 -1.81 23.64 -16.40
C LYS A 265 -1.22 22.23 -16.47
N SER A 266 -0.69 21.73 -15.35
CA SER A 266 -0.06 20.42 -15.29
C SER A 266 -0.66 19.57 -14.18
N LEU A 267 -0.59 18.24 -14.36
CA LEU A 267 -0.96 17.26 -13.35
C LEU A 267 0.24 16.33 -13.11
N ALA A 268 0.78 16.35 -11.90
CA ALA A 268 1.73 15.34 -11.47
C ALA A 268 0.96 14.07 -11.04
N PHE A 269 1.49 12.91 -11.34
CA PHE A 269 0.90 11.61 -11.00
C PHE A 269 1.95 10.51 -10.97
N ILE A 270 1.61 9.36 -10.43
CA ILE A 270 2.47 8.19 -10.37
C ILE A 270 1.90 7.11 -11.28
N ARG A 271 2.78 6.46 -12.05
CA ARG A 271 2.49 5.33 -12.93
C ARG A 271 3.49 4.21 -12.70
N ARG A 272 3.04 2.98 -12.77
CA ARG A 272 3.92 1.82 -12.78
C ARG A 272 4.52 1.61 -14.17
N VAL A 273 5.84 1.52 -14.25
CA VAL A 273 6.57 1.15 -15.47
C VAL A 273 7.32 -0.14 -15.16
N ARG A 274 6.86 -1.25 -15.70
CA ARG A 274 7.27 -2.59 -15.28
C ARG A 274 7.00 -2.78 -13.77
N TYR A 275 8.06 -2.85 -12.96
CA TYR A 275 7.96 -3.02 -11.51
C TYR A 275 8.26 -1.73 -10.73
N GLN A 276 8.57 -0.65 -11.41
CA GLN A 276 8.95 0.64 -10.81
C GLN A 276 7.77 1.59 -10.76
N SER A 277 7.58 2.26 -9.63
CA SER A 277 6.69 3.41 -9.51
C SER A 277 7.45 4.65 -9.98
N VAL A 278 6.87 5.38 -10.91
CA VAL A 278 7.52 6.48 -11.62
C VAL A 278 6.66 7.73 -11.53
N LEU A 279 7.27 8.85 -11.15
CA LEU A 279 6.63 10.17 -11.16
C LEU A 279 6.61 10.74 -12.58
N TYR A 280 5.43 11.12 -13.02
CA TYR A 280 5.16 11.80 -14.27
C TYR A 280 4.54 13.17 -14.05
N VAL A 281 4.69 14.03 -15.03
CA VAL A 281 3.92 15.27 -15.17
C VAL A 281 3.25 15.26 -16.55
N MET A 282 1.95 15.51 -16.57
CA MET A 282 1.15 15.66 -17.78
C MET A 282 0.81 17.14 -17.98
N ASP A 283 1.01 17.67 -19.19
CA ASP A 283 0.42 18.93 -19.64
C ASP A 283 -1.07 18.71 -19.92
N ILE A 284 -1.94 19.42 -19.20
CA ILE A 284 -3.41 19.14 -19.24
C ILE A 284 -4.01 19.52 -20.59
N ALA A 285 -3.46 20.52 -21.28
CA ALA A 285 -4.02 21.00 -22.53
C ALA A 285 -3.70 20.07 -23.71
N SER A 286 -2.46 19.58 -23.77
CA SER A 286 -1.99 18.70 -24.86
C SER A 286 -2.13 17.21 -24.54
N GLY A 287 -2.23 16.83 -23.26
CA GLY A 287 -2.16 15.45 -22.79
C GLY A 287 -0.76 14.85 -22.85
N ALA A 288 0.28 15.65 -23.12
CA ALA A 288 1.65 15.16 -23.20
C ALA A 288 2.19 14.81 -21.82
N GLU A 289 2.68 13.57 -21.67
CA GLU A 289 3.23 13.05 -20.42
C GLU A 289 4.76 13.06 -20.46
N THR A 290 5.36 13.50 -19.38
CA THR A 290 6.83 13.56 -19.21
C THR A 290 7.23 12.79 -17.95
N LYS A 291 8.14 11.82 -18.10
CA LYS A 291 8.78 11.16 -16.96
C LYS A 291 9.68 12.14 -16.23
N ILE A 292 9.51 12.24 -14.90
CA ILE A 292 10.26 13.16 -14.04
C ILE A 292 11.24 12.41 -13.14
N TYR A 293 10.80 11.33 -12.46
CA TYR A 293 11.63 10.60 -11.51
C TYR A 293 11.20 9.12 -11.45
N ASP A 294 12.16 8.18 -11.46
CA ASP A 294 11.93 6.75 -11.58
C ASP A 294 12.49 5.89 -10.43
N HIS A 295 12.87 6.51 -9.31
CA HIS A 295 13.35 5.82 -8.13
C HIS A 295 12.40 5.97 -6.92
N LEU A 296 11.09 6.07 -7.18
CA LEU A 296 10.09 6.00 -6.12
C LEU A 296 10.07 4.60 -5.51
N ASP A 297 9.72 4.51 -4.23
CA ASP A 297 9.37 3.25 -3.62
C ASP A 297 8.15 2.64 -4.32
N ARG A 298 8.01 1.32 -4.23
CA ARG A 298 6.89 0.62 -4.85
C ARG A 298 5.56 1.12 -4.28
N ASP A 299 4.66 1.56 -5.16
CA ASP A 299 3.30 1.91 -4.78
C ASP A 299 2.46 0.66 -4.40
N MET A 300 1.28 0.88 -3.87
CA MET A 300 0.42 -0.15 -3.32
C MET A 300 -0.77 -0.50 -4.24
N GLN A 301 -0.67 -0.34 -5.56
CA GLN A 301 -1.78 -0.59 -6.48
C GLN A 301 -2.35 -2.01 -6.41
N GLU A 302 -1.51 -3.03 -6.14
CA GLU A 302 -1.95 -4.42 -6.04
C GLU A 302 -2.56 -4.76 -4.68
N THR A 303 -2.47 -3.87 -3.71
CA THR A 303 -2.95 -4.09 -2.35
C THR A 303 -4.22 -3.29 -2.05
N TRP A 304 -4.84 -3.58 -0.92
CA TRP A 304 -5.93 -2.78 -0.40
C TRP A 304 -5.40 -1.70 0.54
N ALA A 305 -5.24 -0.49 0.03
CA ALA A 305 -4.54 0.62 0.68
C ALA A 305 -5.51 1.77 1.00
N ILE A 306 -6.25 1.67 2.11
CA ILE A 306 -7.31 2.61 2.50
C ILE A 306 -6.82 4.03 2.82
N HIS A 307 -5.53 4.20 3.14
CA HIS A 307 -4.93 5.50 3.41
C HIS A 307 -4.14 6.07 2.22
N GLY A 308 -4.41 5.56 1.02
CA GLY A 308 -3.76 5.98 -0.23
C GLY A 308 -2.76 4.96 -0.76
N VAL A 309 -2.60 4.99 -2.07
CA VAL A 309 -1.78 4.04 -2.83
C VAL A 309 -0.31 4.46 -2.85
N TYR A 310 -0.04 5.75 -2.66
CA TYR A 310 1.29 6.33 -2.43
C TYR A 310 1.17 7.55 -1.50
N PRO A 311 2.22 7.93 -0.74
CA PRO A 311 2.21 9.12 0.09
C PRO A 311 1.91 10.41 -0.68
N ALA A 312 1.30 11.38 -0.02
CA ALA A 312 1.03 12.68 -0.64
C ALA A 312 2.32 13.42 -0.96
N MET A 313 2.34 14.06 -2.12
CA MET A 313 3.39 14.95 -2.61
C MET A 313 2.83 16.34 -2.87
N SER A 314 3.68 17.33 -3.04
CA SER A 314 3.25 18.73 -3.21
C SER A 314 4.14 19.46 -4.21
N TRP A 315 3.53 20.31 -5.03
CA TRP A 315 4.27 21.29 -5.82
C TRP A 315 4.80 22.41 -4.93
N THR A 316 5.95 22.97 -5.31
CA THR A 316 6.33 24.29 -4.79
C THR A 316 5.39 25.35 -5.35
N PRO A 317 5.09 26.44 -4.61
CA PRO A 317 4.11 27.45 -5.05
C PRO A 317 4.44 28.14 -6.39
N ASP A 318 5.73 28.16 -6.76
CA ASP A 318 6.19 28.69 -8.06
C ASP A 318 5.99 27.71 -9.23
N GLY A 319 5.46 26.51 -8.96
CA GLY A 319 5.19 25.48 -9.95
C GLY A 319 6.43 24.84 -10.59
N LYS A 320 7.63 25.09 -10.06
CA LYS A 320 8.87 24.60 -10.69
C LYS A 320 9.34 23.27 -10.20
N SER A 321 8.98 22.89 -8.99
CA SER A 321 9.44 21.64 -8.37
C SER A 321 8.32 20.89 -7.70
N ILE A 322 8.54 19.59 -7.51
CA ILE A 322 7.70 18.70 -6.72
C ILE A 322 8.51 18.19 -5.53
N VAL A 323 7.93 18.28 -4.33
CA VAL A 323 8.46 17.72 -3.10
C VAL A 323 7.70 16.43 -2.79
N PHE A 324 8.43 15.36 -2.52
CA PHE A 324 7.88 14.02 -2.31
C PHE A 324 8.75 13.20 -1.38
N TRP A 325 8.20 12.10 -0.88
CA TRP A 325 8.94 11.09 -0.12
C TRP A 325 9.37 9.96 -1.06
N ALA A 326 10.64 9.52 -0.94
CA ALA A 326 11.16 8.31 -1.55
C ALA A 326 12.43 7.84 -0.83
N GLY A 327 12.64 6.52 -0.72
CA GLY A 327 13.85 5.93 -0.16
C GLY A 327 14.14 6.33 1.29
N GLY A 328 13.10 6.54 2.09
CA GLY A 328 13.24 7.01 3.47
C GLY A 328 13.43 8.53 3.62
N LYS A 329 13.53 9.28 2.54
CA LYS A 329 13.90 10.71 2.53
C LYS A 329 12.79 11.59 1.97
N ILE A 330 12.84 12.86 2.32
CA ILE A 330 12.09 13.91 1.63
C ILE A 330 13.00 14.47 0.52
N GLN A 331 12.49 14.48 -0.70
CA GLN A 331 13.22 14.89 -1.89
C GLN A 331 12.47 15.99 -2.65
N ARG A 332 13.21 16.77 -3.41
CA ARG A 332 12.69 17.78 -4.32
C ARG A 332 13.23 17.52 -5.71
N VAL A 333 12.35 17.47 -6.72
CA VAL A 333 12.75 17.40 -8.13
C VAL A 333 12.34 18.68 -8.85
N ASP A 334 13.26 19.29 -9.58
CA ASP A 334 12.96 20.38 -10.53
C ASP A 334 12.37 19.76 -11.81
N VAL A 335 11.18 20.19 -12.18
CA VAL A 335 10.41 19.56 -13.27
C VAL A 335 11.05 19.77 -14.64
N ALA A 336 11.68 20.91 -14.87
CA ALA A 336 12.27 21.24 -16.16
C ALA A 336 13.61 20.52 -16.37
N SER A 337 14.51 20.58 -15.39
CA SER A 337 15.85 19.99 -15.47
C SER A 337 15.89 18.54 -15.02
N LYS A 338 14.87 18.07 -14.28
CA LYS A 338 14.79 16.76 -13.58
C LYS A 338 15.89 16.57 -12.53
N ALA A 339 16.54 17.66 -12.11
CA ALA A 339 17.52 17.63 -11.04
C ALA A 339 16.83 17.31 -9.71
N VAL A 340 17.36 16.32 -8.99
CA VAL A 340 16.86 15.88 -7.69
C VAL A 340 17.80 16.33 -6.59
N ALA A 341 17.24 16.80 -5.48
CA ALA A 341 17.97 17.13 -4.26
C ALA A 341 17.23 16.62 -3.03
N ASP A 342 17.96 16.07 -2.07
CA ASP A 342 17.41 15.74 -0.77
C ASP A 342 17.06 17.02 0.01
N ILE A 343 15.95 17.00 0.73
CA ILE A 343 15.60 17.95 1.78
C ILE A 343 15.86 17.24 3.10
N PRO A 344 17.05 17.38 3.68
CA PRO A 344 17.41 16.61 4.88
C PRO A 344 16.59 17.06 6.07
N PHE A 345 16.02 16.13 6.81
CA PHE A 345 15.32 16.39 8.06
C PHE A 345 15.99 15.69 9.23
N HIS A 346 15.82 16.26 10.40
CA HIS A 346 16.19 15.63 11.66
C HIS A 346 15.02 15.77 12.64
N VAL A 347 14.54 14.65 13.13
CA VAL A 347 13.54 14.59 14.21
C VAL A 347 14.23 14.06 15.46
N ALA A 348 14.41 14.94 16.45
CA ALA A 348 14.84 14.61 17.80
C ALA A 348 13.67 14.87 18.75
N ASP A 349 12.95 13.83 19.15
CA ASP A 349 11.71 13.96 19.92
C ASP A 349 11.52 12.80 20.89
N THR A 350 10.53 12.92 21.78
CA THR A 350 10.11 11.83 22.66
C THR A 350 8.61 11.60 22.48
N ARG A 351 8.29 10.49 21.80
CA ARG A 351 6.91 10.09 21.60
C ARG A 351 6.44 9.17 22.72
N LYS A 352 5.20 9.43 23.21
CA LYS A 352 4.54 8.48 24.11
C LYS A 352 3.89 7.36 23.30
N ALA A 353 4.22 6.14 23.68
CA ALA A 353 3.64 4.92 23.11
C ALA A 353 3.05 4.04 24.20
N ARG A 354 2.10 3.20 23.85
CA ARG A 354 1.61 2.15 24.76
C ARG A 354 2.43 0.89 24.58
N GLU A 355 2.73 0.24 25.71
CA GLU A 355 3.37 -1.07 25.67
C GLU A 355 2.49 -2.06 24.89
N ALA A 356 3.10 -2.77 23.93
CA ALA A 356 2.38 -3.73 23.12
C ALA A 356 1.98 -4.96 23.96
N VAL A 357 0.70 -5.33 23.91
CA VAL A 357 0.15 -6.53 24.56
C VAL A 357 0.54 -7.76 23.71
N ARG A 358 1.81 -8.12 23.70
CA ARG A 358 2.35 -9.26 22.96
C ARG A 358 3.60 -9.80 23.65
N PHE A 359 3.88 -11.09 23.46
CA PHE A 359 5.15 -11.66 23.87
C PHE A 359 6.27 -11.26 22.89
N PRO A 360 7.51 -11.15 23.35
CA PRO A 360 8.66 -10.82 22.49
C PRO A 360 8.85 -11.88 21.40
N VAL A 361 9.06 -11.44 20.17
CA VAL A 361 9.40 -12.29 19.03
C VAL A 361 10.67 -11.76 18.39
N ASN A 362 11.71 -12.59 18.31
CA ASN A 362 12.89 -12.26 17.54
C ASN A 362 12.61 -12.52 16.05
N VAL A 363 12.32 -11.45 15.29
CA VAL A 363 11.98 -11.52 13.86
C VAL A 363 13.21 -11.59 12.96
N ALA A 364 14.40 -11.29 13.47
CA ALA A 364 15.66 -11.25 12.72
C ALA A 364 16.80 -11.89 13.55
N PRO A 365 16.72 -13.21 13.83
CA PRO A 365 17.83 -13.89 14.51
C PRO A 365 19.07 -13.93 13.60
N ASP A 366 20.27 -13.88 14.20
CA ASP A 366 21.54 -13.95 13.46
C ASP A 366 21.67 -15.23 12.62
N THR A 367 21.08 -16.31 13.11
CA THR A 367 21.04 -17.61 12.42
C THR A 367 19.66 -18.25 12.58
N PHE A 368 19.24 -19.00 11.59
CA PHE A 368 17.99 -19.77 11.61
C PHE A 368 18.08 -21.03 10.74
N ASP A 369 17.28 -22.02 11.06
CA ASP A 369 17.15 -23.22 10.25
C ASP A 369 16.27 -22.96 9.03
N VAL A 370 16.75 -23.37 7.85
CA VAL A 370 15.97 -23.31 6.62
C VAL A 370 14.88 -24.38 6.68
N LYS A 371 13.61 -23.93 6.74
CA LYS A 371 12.45 -24.83 6.85
C LYS A 371 11.86 -25.25 5.50
N MET A 372 12.18 -24.54 4.43
CA MET A 372 11.62 -24.79 3.10
C MET A 372 12.73 -24.91 2.07
N ILE A 373 12.87 -26.12 1.53
CA ILE A 373 13.75 -26.45 0.41
C ILE A 373 12.85 -26.64 -0.81
N ARG A 374 13.23 -26.06 -1.95
CA ARG A 374 12.46 -26.13 -3.19
C ARG A 374 13.22 -26.82 -4.30
N TRP A 375 12.48 -27.44 -5.21
CA TRP A 375 12.97 -28.03 -6.46
C TRP A 375 14.20 -28.93 -6.31
N ALA A 376 14.25 -29.74 -5.26
CA ALA A 376 15.34 -30.67 -5.04
C ALA A 376 15.40 -31.72 -6.17
N LYS A 377 16.58 -31.89 -6.78
CA LYS A 377 16.85 -32.84 -7.87
C LYS A 377 18.12 -33.60 -7.56
N THR A 378 18.04 -34.94 -7.54
CA THR A 378 19.22 -35.81 -7.44
C THR A 378 19.97 -35.85 -8.78
N SER A 379 21.31 -35.97 -8.70
CA SER A 379 22.15 -36.23 -9.86
C SER A 379 21.79 -37.56 -10.50
N PRO A 380 22.08 -37.77 -11.80
CA PRO A 380 21.77 -39.04 -12.51
C PRO A 380 22.38 -40.26 -11.88
N ASP A 381 23.54 -40.13 -11.24
CA ASP A 381 24.25 -41.22 -10.52
C ASP A 381 23.80 -41.36 -9.04
N GLY A 382 22.87 -40.52 -8.56
CA GLY A 382 22.36 -40.55 -7.19
C GLY A 382 23.33 -40.04 -6.13
N SER A 383 24.53 -39.58 -6.49
CA SER A 383 25.57 -39.18 -5.51
C SER A 383 25.39 -37.82 -4.94
N LYS A 384 24.58 -36.94 -5.57
CA LYS A 384 24.38 -35.53 -5.17
C LYS A 384 22.93 -35.12 -5.25
N VAL A 385 22.58 -34.07 -4.54
CA VAL A 385 21.30 -33.35 -4.68
C VAL A 385 21.57 -31.85 -4.84
N VAL A 386 20.94 -31.24 -5.85
CA VAL A 386 20.85 -29.78 -6.00
C VAL A 386 19.46 -29.33 -5.56
N PHE A 387 19.36 -28.19 -4.89
CA PHE A 387 18.08 -27.61 -4.45
C PHE A 387 18.19 -26.08 -4.32
N GLU A 388 17.06 -25.44 -4.29
CA GLU A 388 16.97 -24.03 -3.95
C GLU A 388 16.62 -23.85 -2.46
N ALA A 389 17.29 -22.89 -1.82
CA ALA A 389 16.94 -22.37 -0.50
C ALA A 389 17.32 -20.89 -0.41
N LEU A 390 16.37 -20.06 0.07
CA LEU A 390 16.56 -18.62 0.25
C LEU A 390 16.98 -17.89 -1.04
N GLY A 391 16.43 -18.29 -2.17
CA GLY A 391 16.72 -17.68 -3.46
C GLY A 391 18.08 -18.06 -4.06
N ASN A 392 18.74 -19.07 -3.53
CA ASN A 392 20.04 -19.51 -4.01
C ASN A 392 20.08 -21.01 -4.26
N LEU A 393 20.95 -21.46 -5.19
CA LEU A 393 21.20 -22.87 -5.41
C LEU A 393 22.25 -23.43 -4.46
N TRP A 394 21.92 -24.56 -3.89
CA TRP A 394 22.76 -25.35 -3.01
C TRP A 394 22.94 -26.75 -3.56
N ILE A 395 24.09 -27.33 -3.30
CA ILE A 395 24.40 -28.71 -3.65
C ILE A 395 24.94 -29.44 -2.43
N ARG A 396 24.59 -30.71 -2.32
CA ARG A 396 25.02 -31.59 -1.23
C ARG A 396 25.36 -32.95 -1.75
N ASP A 397 26.43 -33.53 -1.24
CA ASP A 397 26.77 -34.95 -1.47
C ASP A 397 25.86 -35.85 -0.62
N LEU A 398 25.39 -36.94 -1.20
CA LEU A 398 24.55 -37.92 -0.53
C LEU A 398 25.35 -39.10 -0.03
N PRO A 399 24.96 -39.75 1.09
CA PRO A 399 23.80 -39.43 1.94
C PRO A 399 24.07 -38.34 3.02
N THR A 400 25.32 -37.99 3.34
CA THR A 400 25.64 -37.26 4.58
C THR A 400 26.45 -35.96 4.41
N GLY A 401 26.73 -35.53 3.16
CA GLY A 401 27.52 -34.31 2.89
C GLY A 401 26.85 -33.05 3.41
N ALA A 402 27.64 -32.04 3.77
CA ALA A 402 27.14 -30.72 4.15
C ALA A 402 26.69 -29.95 2.91
N PRO A 403 25.57 -29.19 2.97
CA PRO A 403 25.16 -28.29 1.89
C PRO A 403 26.19 -27.18 1.66
N ARG A 404 26.45 -26.84 0.39
CA ARG A 404 27.27 -25.70 0.00
C ARG A 404 26.58 -24.91 -1.12
N ARG A 405 26.80 -23.60 -1.16
CA ARG A 405 26.35 -22.76 -2.25
C ARG A 405 26.95 -23.25 -3.58
N LEU A 406 26.12 -23.39 -4.61
CA LEU A 406 26.57 -23.76 -5.96
C LEU A 406 27.18 -22.56 -6.69
N THR A 407 26.64 -21.37 -6.46
CA THR A 407 27.08 -20.07 -7.00
C THR A 407 27.57 -19.14 -5.88
N LYS A 408 28.23 -18.03 -6.23
CA LYS A 408 28.67 -17.00 -5.26
C LYS A 408 28.01 -15.64 -5.50
N GLN A 409 27.21 -15.51 -6.54
CA GLN A 409 26.54 -14.25 -6.90
C GLN A 409 25.48 -13.84 -5.85
N THR A 410 25.13 -12.56 -5.83
CA THR A 410 24.18 -11.97 -4.87
C THR A 410 23.18 -11.00 -5.55
N ASN A 411 23.22 -10.89 -6.88
CA ASN A 411 22.46 -9.89 -7.63
C ASN A 411 21.15 -10.42 -8.23
N HIS A 412 20.88 -11.74 -8.12
CA HIS A 412 19.65 -12.33 -8.63
C HIS A 412 19.26 -13.59 -7.85
N PHE A 413 17.97 -13.91 -7.85
CA PHE A 413 17.46 -15.18 -7.36
C PHE A 413 17.74 -16.31 -8.34
N GLU A 414 17.96 -17.54 -7.85
CA GLU A 414 18.26 -18.73 -8.58
C GLU A 414 17.17 -19.78 -8.33
N LEU A 415 16.55 -20.29 -9.39
CA LEU A 415 15.31 -21.05 -9.32
C LEU A 415 15.36 -22.27 -10.26
N TYR A 416 14.58 -23.31 -9.96
CA TYR A 416 14.31 -24.46 -10.85
C TYR A 416 15.55 -25.17 -11.38
N PRO A 417 16.47 -25.66 -10.55
CA PRO A 417 17.63 -26.40 -11.03
C PRO A 417 17.26 -27.75 -11.65
N SER A 418 17.96 -28.13 -12.72
CA SER A 418 17.83 -29.46 -13.37
C SER A 418 19.18 -29.93 -13.88
N TRP A 419 19.48 -31.21 -13.68
CA TRP A 419 20.72 -31.85 -14.12
C TRP A 419 20.75 -32.15 -15.59
N SER A 420 21.93 -32.03 -16.20
CA SER A 420 22.23 -32.71 -17.47
C SER A 420 22.30 -34.24 -17.26
N ARG A 421 22.02 -35.01 -18.27
CA ARG A 421 22.00 -36.49 -18.20
C ARG A 421 23.35 -37.12 -17.82
N ASP A 422 24.45 -36.46 -18.18
CA ASP A 422 25.80 -36.86 -17.81
C ASP A 422 26.24 -36.43 -16.43
N GLY A 423 25.40 -35.69 -15.69
CA GLY A 423 25.66 -35.18 -14.34
C GLY A 423 26.71 -34.06 -14.25
N LYS A 424 27.21 -33.55 -15.40
CA LYS A 424 28.29 -32.55 -15.40
C LYS A 424 27.82 -31.12 -15.30
N SER A 425 26.56 -30.84 -15.66
CA SER A 425 26.00 -29.51 -15.72
C SER A 425 24.64 -29.44 -15.06
N ILE A 426 24.30 -28.23 -14.61
CA ILE A 426 22.98 -27.89 -14.06
C ILE A 426 22.46 -26.69 -14.85
N VAL A 427 21.23 -26.78 -15.35
CA VAL A 427 20.47 -25.65 -15.92
C VAL A 427 19.54 -25.11 -14.84
N TYR A 428 19.38 -23.80 -14.77
CA TYR A 428 18.51 -23.13 -13.84
C TYR A 428 18.03 -21.80 -14.40
N THR A 429 17.02 -21.20 -13.76
CA THR A 429 16.55 -19.86 -14.10
C THR A 429 16.96 -18.86 -13.03
N THR A 430 17.00 -17.58 -13.41
CA THR A 430 17.29 -16.49 -12.52
C THR A 430 16.22 -15.42 -12.59
N TRP A 431 16.16 -14.57 -11.59
CA TRP A 431 15.30 -13.38 -11.55
C TRP A 431 15.94 -12.25 -10.76
N ASN A 432 15.89 -11.05 -11.30
CA ASN A 432 15.91 -9.80 -10.58
C ASN A 432 14.97 -8.80 -11.27
N ASP A 433 14.59 -7.74 -10.58
CA ASP A 433 13.58 -6.81 -11.10
C ASP A 433 14.11 -5.89 -12.20
N ASP A 434 15.43 -5.67 -12.28
CA ASP A 434 16.06 -4.80 -13.29
C ASP A 434 16.31 -5.53 -14.61
N GLU A 435 16.95 -6.71 -14.53
CA GLU A 435 17.33 -7.49 -15.71
C GLU A 435 16.27 -8.53 -16.12
N LEU A 436 15.23 -8.70 -15.29
CA LEU A 436 14.24 -9.77 -15.40
C LEU A 436 14.88 -11.17 -15.32
N GLY A 437 14.20 -12.18 -15.88
CA GLY A 437 14.67 -13.56 -15.81
C GLY A 437 15.66 -13.92 -16.92
N SER A 438 16.50 -14.88 -16.61
CA SER A 438 17.34 -15.55 -17.61
C SER A 438 17.46 -17.06 -17.33
N ILE A 439 17.88 -17.81 -18.35
CA ILE A 439 18.26 -19.22 -18.24
C ILE A 439 19.78 -19.29 -18.21
N ARG A 440 20.30 -20.04 -17.24
CA ARG A 440 21.76 -20.19 -17.06
C ARG A 440 22.15 -21.65 -16.95
N VAL A 441 23.38 -21.95 -17.37
CA VAL A 441 24.01 -23.27 -17.23
C VAL A 441 25.28 -23.12 -16.43
N ILE A 442 25.49 -24.00 -15.45
CA ILE A 442 26.63 -24.00 -14.55
C ILE A 442 27.22 -25.42 -14.47
N PRO A 443 28.55 -25.60 -14.35
CA PRO A 443 29.15 -26.90 -14.05
C PRO A 443 28.65 -27.42 -12.67
N ALA A 444 28.47 -28.72 -12.53
CA ALA A 444 28.07 -29.34 -11.25
C ALA A 444 29.06 -29.05 -10.09
N ALA A 445 30.31 -28.73 -10.41
CA ALA A 445 31.34 -28.32 -9.47
C ALA A 445 31.05 -26.92 -8.86
N GLY A 446 30.21 -26.14 -9.50
CA GLY A 446 29.91 -24.77 -9.14
C GLY A 446 30.71 -23.71 -9.92
N GLY A 447 30.56 -22.45 -9.56
CA GLY A 447 31.23 -21.33 -10.21
C GLY A 447 30.24 -20.24 -10.64
N GLU A 448 30.50 -19.62 -11.80
CA GLU A 448 29.59 -18.66 -12.42
C GLU A 448 28.70 -19.34 -13.49
N GLY A 449 27.40 -19.06 -13.43
CA GLY A 449 26.45 -19.56 -14.40
C GLY A 449 26.47 -18.74 -15.70
N ARG A 450 26.68 -19.40 -16.83
CA ARG A 450 26.64 -18.77 -18.15
C ARG A 450 25.20 -18.59 -18.62
N LYS A 451 24.79 -17.37 -18.96
CA LYS A 451 23.49 -17.06 -19.57
C LYS A 451 23.40 -17.69 -20.97
N VAL A 452 22.27 -18.30 -21.29
CA VAL A 452 22.07 -19.02 -22.57
C VAL A 452 20.94 -18.43 -23.43
N ASN A 453 20.02 -17.63 -22.84
CA ASN A 453 18.99 -16.91 -23.59
C ASN A 453 19.46 -15.51 -23.96
N THR A 454 18.96 -14.95 -25.05
CA THR A 454 19.25 -13.58 -25.50
C THR A 454 18.29 -12.56 -24.93
N ASN A 455 16.99 -12.84 -24.97
CA ASN A 455 15.95 -11.95 -24.48
C ASN A 455 15.63 -12.22 -23.02
N PRO A 456 15.48 -11.17 -22.19
CA PRO A 456 15.00 -11.35 -20.84
C PRO A 456 13.51 -11.78 -20.82
N GLY A 457 13.09 -12.45 -19.77
CA GLY A 457 11.70 -12.89 -19.64
C GLY A 457 11.49 -13.69 -18.36
N ARG A 458 10.28 -14.20 -18.18
CA ARG A 458 9.97 -15.09 -17.06
C ARG A 458 10.10 -16.54 -17.52
N PHE A 459 11.11 -17.23 -17.04
CA PHE A 459 11.41 -18.62 -17.40
C PHE A 459 11.26 -19.52 -16.19
N VAL A 460 10.68 -20.71 -16.39
CA VAL A 460 10.47 -21.69 -15.33
C VAL A 460 10.75 -23.11 -15.84
N GLU A 461 11.21 -23.98 -14.94
CA GLU A 461 11.36 -25.43 -15.15
C GLU A 461 12.23 -25.81 -16.36
N PRO A 462 13.44 -25.23 -16.51
CA PRO A 462 14.31 -25.58 -17.60
C PRO A 462 14.85 -27.01 -17.45
N VAL A 463 14.90 -27.75 -18.54
CA VAL A 463 15.46 -29.12 -18.58
C VAL A 463 16.33 -29.31 -19.82
N PHE A 464 17.38 -30.11 -19.72
CA PHE A 464 18.16 -30.52 -20.87
C PHE A 464 17.43 -31.60 -21.68
N SER A 465 17.56 -31.57 -23.00
CA SER A 465 17.23 -32.69 -23.85
C SER A 465 18.11 -33.91 -23.53
N PRO A 466 17.71 -35.15 -23.87
CA PRO A 466 18.48 -36.34 -23.58
C PRO A 466 19.91 -36.35 -24.15
N ASP A 467 20.14 -35.67 -25.26
CA ASP A 467 21.46 -35.50 -25.88
C ASP A 467 22.26 -34.31 -25.36
N GLY A 468 21.68 -33.53 -24.45
CA GLY A 468 22.30 -32.34 -23.82
C GLY A 468 22.49 -31.14 -24.74
N LYS A 469 21.97 -31.14 -25.96
CA LYS A 469 22.19 -30.08 -26.94
C LYS A 469 21.13 -28.96 -26.89
N THR A 470 19.96 -29.25 -26.35
CA THR A 470 18.82 -28.35 -26.31
C THR A 470 18.35 -28.19 -24.86
N ILE A 471 17.84 -27.03 -24.53
CA ILE A 471 17.16 -26.76 -23.26
C ILE A 471 15.71 -26.45 -23.57
N VAL A 472 14.80 -27.19 -22.94
CA VAL A 472 13.36 -26.99 -23.00
C VAL A 472 12.95 -26.27 -21.73
N TYR A 473 12.14 -25.26 -21.85
CA TYR A 473 11.67 -24.46 -20.71
C TYR A 473 10.25 -23.96 -20.96
N ARG A 474 9.62 -23.50 -19.89
CA ARG A 474 8.31 -22.84 -19.93
C ARG A 474 8.51 -21.36 -19.72
N THR A 475 7.81 -20.53 -20.51
CA THR A 475 7.83 -19.06 -20.37
C THR A 475 6.43 -18.49 -20.46
N SER A 476 6.21 -17.34 -19.84
CA SER A 476 5.01 -16.52 -20.06
C SER A 476 5.38 -15.33 -20.94
N THR A 477 4.68 -15.16 -22.06
CA THR A 477 4.93 -14.07 -23.01
C THR A 477 3.97 -12.90 -22.84
N ASP A 478 2.76 -13.16 -22.38
CA ASP A 478 1.67 -12.18 -22.39
C ASP A 478 0.98 -12.09 -21.02
N GLY A 479 1.75 -11.96 -19.95
CA GLY A 479 1.21 -11.85 -18.61
C GLY A 479 1.20 -13.13 -17.79
N ILE A 480 0.44 -13.15 -16.75
CA ILE A 480 0.62 -14.05 -15.60
C ILE A 480 0.14 -15.49 -15.85
N LEU A 481 -0.77 -15.70 -16.77
CA LEU A 481 -1.53 -16.97 -16.84
C LEU A 481 -1.23 -17.87 -18.03
N LEU A 482 -0.56 -17.40 -19.06
CA LEU A 482 -0.25 -18.20 -20.25
C LEU A 482 1.24 -18.53 -20.28
N SER A 483 1.56 -19.82 -20.26
CA SER A 483 2.93 -20.30 -20.44
C SER A 483 3.02 -21.17 -21.69
N SER A 484 4.01 -20.89 -22.51
CA SER A 484 4.33 -21.68 -23.70
C SER A 484 5.54 -22.57 -23.43
N LEU A 485 5.59 -23.73 -24.06
CA LEU A 485 6.72 -24.64 -24.02
C LEU A 485 7.62 -24.35 -25.25
N TRP A 486 8.92 -24.16 -25.03
CA TRP A 486 9.92 -23.86 -26.05
C TRP A 486 11.08 -24.84 -25.98
#